data_8bca3b5f854cecd7795e3bbd331a9cf6
#
_entry.id   8bca3b5f854cecd7795e3bbd331a9cf6
#
_cell.length_a   1.000
_cell.length_b   1.000
_cell.length_c   1.000
_cell.angle_alpha   90.00
_cell.angle_beta   90.00
_cell.angle_gamma   90.00
#
_symmetry.space_group_name_H-M   'P 1'
#
loop_
_entity.id
_entity.type
_entity.pdbx_description
1 polymer ?
#
loop_
_entity_poly.entity_id
_entity_poly.type
_entity_poly.pdbx_seq_one_letter_code
_entity_poly.pdbx_strand_id
1 'polypeptide(L)'
;MTPAELKTLREACGLPQSWLAHQAQVNERTVRYWESGKSSVPDDVAALIARIDAQLDTAARGALDQAQALATAHGAPQEVTLYRYDTDAELWERRPDMAGLPVTCHAALLARARRLLGAAGFRVVIAWA
;
A
#
# COMPACT_ATOMS: atom_id res chain seq x y z
N MET A 1 15.23 12.59 -0.56
CA MET A 1 14.89 11.38 0.26
C MET A 1 16.17 10.76 0.74
N THR A 2 16.26 10.48 2.02
CA THR A 2 17.43 9.80 2.60
C THR A 2 17.37 8.29 2.31
N PRO A 3 18.51 7.57 2.40
CA PRO A 3 18.51 6.12 2.27
C PRO A 3 17.54 5.41 3.21
N ALA A 4 17.50 5.84 4.48
CA ALA A 4 16.61 5.25 5.48
C ALA A 4 15.12 5.56 5.19
N GLU A 5 14.80 6.74 4.68
CA GLU A 5 13.45 7.09 4.25
C GLU A 5 13.00 6.20 3.10
N LEU A 6 13.85 5.98 2.10
CA LEU A 6 13.52 5.10 0.97
C LEU A 6 13.16 3.70 1.46
N LYS A 7 14.01 3.11 2.28
CA LYS A 7 13.78 1.77 2.82
C LYS A 7 12.50 1.72 3.65
N THR A 8 12.32 2.69 4.54
CA THR A 8 11.16 2.74 5.43
C THR A 8 9.86 2.85 4.65
N LEU A 9 9.79 3.76 3.68
CA LEU A 9 8.58 3.96 2.87
C LEU A 9 8.33 2.78 1.93
N ARG A 10 9.38 2.22 1.31
CA ARG A 10 9.24 1.02 0.48
C ARG A 10 8.64 -0.14 1.28
N GLU A 11 9.18 -0.41 2.47
CA GLU A 11 8.67 -1.47 3.34
C GLU A 11 7.25 -1.18 3.82
N ALA A 12 6.95 0.06 4.19
CA ALA A 12 5.60 0.47 4.60
C ALA A 12 4.58 0.38 3.47
N CYS A 13 5.02 0.50 2.22
CA CYS A 13 4.17 0.30 1.04
C CYS A 13 4.07 -1.18 0.61
N GLY A 14 4.74 -2.09 1.30
CA GLY A 14 4.72 -3.51 0.94
C GLY A 14 5.40 -3.82 -0.40
N LEU A 15 6.38 -3.01 -0.79
CA LEU A 15 7.06 -3.14 -2.08
C LEU A 15 8.40 -3.86 -1.89
N PRO A 16 8.61 -5.05 -2.50
CA PRO A 16 9.90 -5.74 -2.46
C PRO A 16 11.00 -4.95 -3.18
N GLN A 17 12.24 -5.15 -2.79
CA GLN A 17 13.39 -4.57 -3.52
C GLN A 17 13.39 -4.99 -4.99
N SER A 18 13.01 -6.24 -5.28
CA SER A 18 12.90 -6.75 -6.65
C SER A 18 11.89 -5.97 -7.49
N TRP A 19 10.77 -5.60 -6.90
CA TRP A 19 9.77 -4.78 -7.59
C TRP A 19 10.35 -3.40 -7.94
N LEU A 20 10.98 -2.73 -6.98
CA LEU A 20 11.57 -1.42 -7.21
C LEU A 20 12.70 -1.47 -8.24
N ALA A 21 13.54 -2.50 -8.18
CA ALA A 21 14.60 -2.73 -9.17
C ALA A 21 14.02 -2.86 -10.58
N HIS A 22 12.95 -3.63 -10.73
CA HIS A 22 12.26 -3.79 -12.02
C HIS A 22 11.69 -2.46 -12.53
N GLN A 23 11.01 -1.70 -11.67
CA GLN A 23 10.45 -0.40 -12.03
C GLN A 23 11.52 0.61 -12.45
N ALA A 24 12.64 0.62 -11.77
CA ALA A 24 13.75 1.54 -12.05
C ALA A 24 14.69 1.02 -13.13
N GLN A 25 14.47 -0.19 -13.65
CA GLN A 25 15.33 -0.84 -14.67
C GLN A 25 16.79 -0.97 -14.21
N VAL A 26 16.96 -1.37 -12.98
CA VAL A 26 18.27 -1.65 -12.36
C VAL A 26 18.24 -3.03 -11.71
N ASN A 27 19.41 -3.52 -11.26
CA ASN A 27 19.44 -4.76 -10.47
C ASN A 27 19.17 -4.47 -8.99
N GLU A 28 18.85 -5.50 -8.22
CA GLU A 28 18.54 -5.36 -6.79
C GLU A 28 19.72 -4.82 -5.98
N ARG A 29 20.95 -5.10 -6.39
CA ARG A 29 22.14 -4.55 -5.74
C ARG A 29 22.12 -3.02 -5.75
N THR A 30 21.69 -2.42 -6.85
CA THR A 30 21.58 -0.96 -6.98
C THR A 30 20.57 -0.40 -5.97
N VAL A 31 19.42 -1.07 -5.81
CA VAL A 31 18.43 -0.70 -4.79
C VAL A 31 19.04 -0.78 -3.39
N ARG A 32 19.77 -1.85 -3.08
CA ARG A 32 20.47 -1.96 -1.79
C ARG A 32 21.49 -0.84 -1.56
N TYR A 33 22.16 -0.41 -2.61
CA TYR A 33 23.11 0.71 -2.53
C TYR A 33 22.42 2.03 -2.22
N TRP A 34 21.25 2.27 -2.78
CA TRP A 34 20.43 3.44 -2.43
C TRP A 34 20.01 3.41 -0.95
N GLU A 35 19.60 2.25 -0.48
CA GLU A 35 19.09 2.09 0.89
C GLU A 35 20.18 2.06 1.95
N SER A 36 21.41 1.70 1.60
CA SER A 36 22.56 1.72 2.49
C SER A 36 23.33 3.04 2.50
N GLY A 37 23.03 3.93 1.56
CA GLY A 37 23.76 5.19 1.41
C GLY A 37 25.03 5.09 0.57
N LYS A 38 25.32 3.93 -0.03
CA LYS A 38 26.47 3.76 -0.92
C LYS A 38 26.31 4.54 -2.23
N SER A 39 25.09 4.70 -2.70
CA SER A 39 24.73 5.54 -3.84
C SER A 39 23.55 6.43 -3.46
N SER A 40 23.49 7.62 -4.06
CA SER A 40 22.37 8.55 -3.84
C SER A 40 21.08 7.99 -4.39
N VAL A 41 19.97 8.22 -3.70
CA VAL A 41 18.62 7.87 -4.18
C VAL A 41 18.27 8.78 -5.36
N PRO A 42 17.96 8.23 -6.55
CA PRO A 42 17.51 9.04 -7.68
C PRO A 42 16.21 9.79 -7.38
N ASP A 43 16.06 11.01 -7.89
CA ASP A 43 14.89 11.84 -7.64
C ASP A 43 13.60 11.19 -8.17
N ASP A 44 13.65 10.52 -9.31
CA ASP A 44 12.49 9.82 -9.88
C ASP A 44 12.06 8.61 -9.05
N VAL A 45 13.00 7.90 -8.43
CA VAL A 45 12.72 6.79 -7.51
C VAL A 45 12.07 7.34 -6.22
N ALA A 46 12.63 8.41 -5.67
CA ALA A 46 12.06 9.07 -4.49
C ALA A 46 10.61 9.53 -4.76
N ALA A 47 10.38 10.14 -5.92
CA ALA A 47 9.05 10.60 -6.32
C ALA A 47 8.07 9.45 -6.51
N LEU A 48 8.50 8.34 -7.09
CA LEU A 48 7.67 7.14 -7.27
C LEU A 48 7.19 6.58 -5.93
N ILE A 49 8.11 6.39 -5.00
CA ILE A 49 7.79 5.83 -3.67
C ILE A 49 6.89 6.79 -2.87
N ALA A 50 7.18 8.07 -2.87
CA ALA A 50 6.35 9.08 -2.20
C ALA A 50 4.94 9.12 -2.76
N ARG A 51 4.78 9.00 -4.08
CA ARG A 51 3.48 8.96 -4.74
C ARG A 51 2.67 7.74 -4.35
N ILE A 52 3.29 6.56 -4.34
CA ILE A 52 2.61 5.32 -3.93
C ILE A 52 2.19 5.40 -2.46
N ASP A 53 3.06 5.88 -1.59
CA ASP A 53 2.75 6.06 -0.17
C ASP A 53 1.52 6.96 0.00
N ALA A 54 1.48 8.10 -0.68
CA ALA A 54 0.33 9.01 -0.65
C ALA A 54 -0.94 8.39 -1.23
N GLN A 55 -0.83 7.60 -2.30
CA GLN A 55 -1.97 6.89 -2.88
C GLN A 55 -2.56 5.86 -1.93
N LEU A 56 -1.73 5.14 -1.18
CA LEU A 56 -2.20 4.18 -0.19
C LEU A 56 -2.94 4.89 0.96
N ASP A 57 -2.42 6.01 1.43
CA ASP A 57 -3.10 6.81 2.47
C ASP A 57 -4.45 7.34 1.98
N THR A 58 -4.50 7.87 0.77
CA THR A 58 -5.74 8.38 0.18
C THR A 58 -6.78 7.26 0.05
N ALA A 59 -6.38 6.09 -0.43
CA ALA A 59 -7.27 4.94 -0.57
C ALA A 59 -7.78 4.43 0.79
N ALA A 60 -6.91 4.40 1.80
CA ALA A 60 -7.30 3.98 3.15
C ALA A 60 -8.32 4.96 3.77
N ARG A 61 -8.11 6.26 3.62
CA ARG A 61 -9.06 7.29 4.05
C ARG A 61 -10.37 7.20 3.30
N GLY A 62 -10.34 6.90 2.00
CA GLY A 62 -11.53 6.67 1.20
C GLY A 62 -12.38 5.51 1.72
N ALA A 63 -11.74 4.43 2.15
CA ALA A 63 -12.43 3.30 2.78
C ALA A 63 -13.13 3.71 4.09
N LEU A 64 -12.46 4.52 4.92
CA LEU A 64 -13.06 5.06 6.14
C LEU A 64 -14.25 5.96 5.82
N ASP A 65 -14.10 6.90 4.89
CA ASP A 65 -15.15 7.83 4.50
C ASP A 65 -16.38 7.08 3.98
N GLN A 66 -16.17 6.05 3.16
CA GLN A 66 -17.26 5.22 2.64
C GLN A 66 -17.98 4.46 3.76
N ALA A 67 -17.25 3.87 4.70
CA ALA A 67 -17.83 3.16 5.83
C ALA A 67 -18.65 4.10 6.72
N GLN A 68 -18.15 5.31 6.98
CA GLN A 68 -18.86 6.32 7.78
C GLN A 68 -20.12 6.81 7.08
N ALA A 69 -20.08 7.02 5.75
CA ALA A 69 -21.24 7.41 4.96
C ALA A 69 -22.33 6.34 4.99
N LEU A 70 -21.95 5.07 4.83
CA LEU A 70 -22.89 3.94 4.93
C LEU A 70 -23.48 3.79 6.32
N ALA A 71 -22.68 3.98 7.37
CA ALA A 71 -23.14 3.93 8.76
C ALA A 71 -24.14 5.06 9.06
N THR A 72 -23.92 6.25 8.53
CA THR A 72 -24.83 7.38 8.68
C THR A 72 -26.17 7.12 7.99
N ALA A 73 -26.14 6.50 6.79
CA ALA A 73 -27.35 6.22 5.99
C ALA A 73 -28.15 5.01 6.49
N HIS A 74 -27.47 3.97 6.97
CA HIS A 74 -28.08 2.65 7.25
C HIS A 74 -27.82 2.09 8.65
N GLY A 75 -27.12 2.85 9.50
CA GLY A 75 -26.62 2.36 10.80
C GLY A 75 -25.27 1.68 10.65
N ALA A 76 -24.51 1.64 11.74
CA ALA A 76 -23.19 1.03 11.75
C ALA A 76 -23.29 -0.48 11.53
N PRO A 77 -22.48 -1.06 10.62
CA PRO A 77 -22.44 -2.51 10.45
C PRO A 77 -21.82 -3.17 11.67
N GLN A 78 -22.17 -4.42 11.94
CA GLN A 78 -21.55 -5.19 12.99
C GLN A 78 -20.06 -5.42 12.72
N GLU A 79 -19.73 -5.59 11.44
CA GLU A 79 -18.37 -5.90 11.01
C GLU A 79 -18.13 -5.35 9.60
N VAL A 80 -16.94 -4.82 9.38
CA VAL A 80 -16.43 -4.45 8.05
C VAL A 80 -15.42 -5.50 7.62
N THR A 81 -15.67 -6.16 6.51
CA THR A 81 -14.74 -7.15 5.94
C THR A 81 -13.95 -6.54 4.80
N LEU A 82 -12.64 -6.59 4.91
CA LEU A 82 -11.71 -6.23 3.85
C LEU A 82 -11.16 -7.52 3.23
N TYR A 83 -11.02 -7.56 1.91
CA TYR A 83 -10.59 -8.78 1.22
C TYR A 83 -9.18 -8.66 0.68
N ARG A 84 -8.35 -9.65 1.00
CA ARG A 84 -6.99 -9.78 0.51
C ARG A 84 -6.95 -10.78 -0.64
N TYR A 85 -6.15 -10.46 -1.66
CA TYR A 85 -5.93 -11.34 -2.81
C TYR A 85 -4.64 -12.14 -2.64
N ASP A 86 -4.64 -13.35 -3.21
CA ASP A 86 -3.51 -14.28 -3.11
C ASP A 86 -2.42 -14.00 -4.16
N THR A 87 -2.84 -13.62 -5.39
CA THR A 87 -1.91 -13.39 -6.50
C THR A 87 -2.04 -11.99 -7.09
N ASP A 88 -0.96 -11.52 -7.71
CA ASP A 88 -0.97 -10.24 -8.44
C ASP A 88 -2.02 -10.24 -9.55
N ALA A 89 -2.14 -11.35 -10.29
CA ALA A 89 -3.10 -11.48 -11.38
C ALA A 89 -4.56 -11.31 -10.90
N GLU A 90 -4.92 -11.95 -9.79
CA GLU A 90 -6.25 -11.80 -9.20
C GLU A 90 -6.48 -10.37 -8.71
N LEU A 91 -5.50 -9.76 -8.05
CA LEU A 91 -5.58 -8.37 -7.62
C LEU A 91 -5.87 -7.44 -8.80
N TRP A 92 -5.12 -7.57 -9.87
CA TRP A 92 -5.24 -6.67 -11.03
C TRP A 92 -6.54 -6.86 -11.80
N GLU A 93 -7.08 -8.08 -11.81
CA GLU A 93 -8.39 -8.38 -12.39
C GLU A 93 -9.51 -7.71 -11.59
N ARG A 94 -9.46 -7.81 -10.26
CA ARG A 94 -10.48 -7.28 -9.34
C ARG A 94 -10.31 -5.80 -9.04
N ARG A 95 -9.08 -5.32 -9.05
CA ARG A 95 -8.70 -3.93 -8.74
C ARG A 95 -7.79 -3.39 -9.85
N PRO A 96 -8.35 -3.05 -11.04
CA PRO A 96 -7.55 -2.51 -12.15
C PRO A 96 -6.78 -1.24 -11.80
N ASP A 97 -7.25 -0.47 -10.82
CA ASP A 97 -6.57 0.71 -10.28
C ASP A 97 -5.23 0.39 -9.60
N MET A 98 -5.03 -0.87 -9.25
CA MET A 98 -3.77 -1.35 -8.64
C MET A 98 -2.89 -2.14 -9.62
N ALA A 99 -3.18 -2.08 -10.90
CA ALA A 99 -2.39 -2.78 -11.92
C ALA A 99 -0.90 -2.38 -11.83
N GLY A 100 -0.02 -3.38 -11.87
CA GLY A 100 1.44 -3.19 -11.73
C GLY A 100 1.95 -3.15 -10.30
N LEU A 101 1.09 -3.07 -9.29
CA LEU A 101 1.48 -3.13 -7.88
C LEU A 101 1.33 -4.57 -7.35
N PRO A 102 2.27 -5.05 -6.53
CA PRO A 102 2.17 -6.42 -6.00
C PRO A 102 1.08 -6.56 -4.94
N VAL A 103 0.63 -7.79 -4.70
CA VAL A 103 -0.37 -8.09 -3.65
C VAL A 103 0.09 -7.64 -2.26
N THR A 104 1.39 -7.61 -2.01
CA THR A 104 1.95 -7.11 -0.75
C THR A 104 1.71 -5.61 -0.57
N CYS A 105 1.66 -4.85 -1.66
CA CYS A 105 1.28 -3.43 -1.62
C CYS A 105 -0.20 -3.26 -1.29
N HIS A 106 -1.07 -4.06 -1.88
CA HIS A 106 -2.49 -4.09 -1.52
C HIS A 106 -2.69 -4.50 -0.05
N ALA A 107 -1.91 -5.47 0.44
CA ALA A 107 -1.94 -5.85 1.85
C ALA A 107 -1.54 -4.67 2.77
N ALA A 108 -0.57 -3.85 2.37
CA ALA A 108 -0.21 -2.64 3.10
C ALA A 108 -1.36 -1.63 3.15
N LEU A 109 -2.10 -1.48 2.04
CA LEU A 109 -3.32 -0.67 2.00
C LEU A 109 -4.36 -1.19 2.98
N LEU A 110 -4.61 -2.50 3.00
CA LEU A 110 -5.58 -3.11 3.93
C LEU A 110 -5.20 -2.87 5.39
N ALA A 111 -3.92 -2.96 5.72
CA ALA A 111 -3.43 -2.70 7.07
C ALA A 111 -3.66 -1.23 7.49
N ARG A 112 -3.45 -0.28 6.59
CA ARG A 112 -3.74 1.14 6.82
C ARG A 112 -5.23 1.38 7.03
N ALA A 113 -6.07 0.84 6.15
CA ALA A 113 -7.53 0.95 6.24
C ALA A 113 -8.06 0.34 7.54
N ARG A 114 -7.55 -0.84 7.92
CA ARG A 114 -7.93 -1.50 9.17
C ARG A 114 -7.67 -0.62 10.39
N ARG A 115 -6.52 0.04 10.44
CA ARG A 115 -6.18 0.94 11.56
C ARG A 115 -7.10 2.14 11.62
N LEU A 116 -7.37 2.78 10.48
CA LEU A 116 -8.27 3.95 10.42
C LEU A 116 -9.70 3.58 10.80
N LEU A 117 -10.21 2.49 10.28
CA LEU A 117 -11.56 1.99 10.59
C LEU A 117 -11.68 1.61 12.06
N GLY A 118 -10.69 0.88 12.59
CA GLY A 118 -10.66 0.49 14.00
C GLY A 118 -10.61 1.68 14.95
N ALA A 119 -9.80 2.70 14.62
CA ALA A 119 -9.71 3.93 15.40
C ALA A 119 -11.04 4.72 15.39
N ALA A 120 -11.84 4.58 14.35
CA ALA A 120 -13.17 5.19 14.23
C ALA A 120 -14.28 4.35 14.90
N GLY A 121 -13.94 3.21 15.49
CA GLY A 121 -14.88 2.36 16.23
C GLY A 121 -15.48 1.21 15.45
N PHE A 122 -15.09 1.00 14.20
CA PHE A 122 -15.54 -0.15 13.41
C PHE A 122 -14.80 -1.43 13.82
N ARG A 123 -15.54 -2.53 13.87
CA ARG A 123 -14.95 -3.86 13.95
C ARG A 123 -14.53 -4.30 12.55
N VAL A 124 -13.26 -4.65 12.37
CA VAL A 124 -12.71 -4.95 11.05
C VAL A 124 -12.12 -6.36 11.02
N VAL A 125 -12.43 -7.08 9.96
CA VAL A 125 -11.85 -8.39 9.65
C VAL A 125 -11.20 -8.32 8.27
N ILE A 126 -10.04 -8.93 8.13
CA ILE A 126 -9.40 -9.14 6.83
C ILE A 126 -9.53 -10.63 6.49
N ALA A 127 -10.12 -10.93 5.35
CA ALA A 127 -10.35 -12.28 4.86
C ALA A 127 -9.75 -12.45 3.46
N TRP A 128 -9.52 -13.68 3.07
CA TRP A 128 -9.16 -13.99 1.68
C TRP A 128 -10.36 -13.81 0.76
N ALA A 129 -10.10 -13.22 -0.37
CA ALA A 129 -11.11 -13.03 -1.40
C ALA A 129 -11.54 -14.36 -2.05
#